data_a492e3ba1cdd43cde79b06c67314b890
#
_entry.id   a492e3ba1cdd43cde79b06c67314b890
#
_cell.length_a   1.000
_cell.length_b   1.000
_cell.length_c   1.000
_cell.angle_alpha   90.00
_cell.angle_beta   90.00
_cell.angle_gamma   90.00
#
_symmetry.space_group_name_H-M   'P 1'
#
loop_
_entity.id
_entity.type
_entity.pdbx_description
1 polymer ?
#
loop_
_entity_poly.entity_id
_entity_poly.type
_entity_poly.pdbx_seq_one_letter_code
_entity_poly.pdbx_strand_id
1 'polypeptide(L)'
;VRALLSAWEEAAELAADDLAVERTGCRLELAAALLAAARWASQPGPTLAGGSAAFLARRVERLLAPAPAMPTSARQRYLTVLIAGGLASGVVQVVAHSPLLPSLHCLVESLALLA
;
A
#
# COMPACT_ATOMS: atom_id res chain seq x y z
N VAL A 1 -0.94 13.10 -7.19
CA VAL A 1 -1.63 12.27 -6.19
C VAL A 1 -1.59 10.79 -6.61
N ARG A 2 -2.01 10.39 -7.83
CA ARG A 2 -2.01 8.99 -8.26
C ARG A 2 -0.63 8.32 -8.22
N ALA A 3 0.41 9.00 -8.69
CA ALA A 3 1.78 8.47 -8.66
C ALA A 3 2.28 8.23 -7.22
N LEU A 4 1.88 9.08 -6.28
CA LEU A 4 2.24 8.92 -4.87
C LEU A 4 1.53 7.72 -4.23
N LEU A 5 0.26 7.54 -4.54
CA LEU A 5 -0.53 6.39 -4.08
C LEU A 5 0.04 5.08 -4.64
N SER A 6 0.34 5.04 -5.94
CA SER A 6 0.96 3.86 -6.57
C SER A 6 2.32 3.53 -5.94
N ALA A 7 3.17 4.53 -5.72
CA ALA A 7 4.46 4.31 -5.07
C ALA A 7 4.31 3.81 -3.62
N TRP A 8 3.30 4.30 -2.91
CA TRP A 8 3.01 3.83 -1.55
C TRP A 8 2.48 2.39 -1.55
N GLU A 9 1.56 2.04 -2.46
CA GLU A 9 1.05 0.68 -2.63
C GLU A 9 2.19 -0.30 -2.94
N GLU A 10 3.06 0.04 -3.88
CA GLU A 10 4.24 -0.77 -4.20
C GLU A 10 5.15 -0.96 -2.98
N ALA A 11 5.40 0.10 -2.22
CA ALA A 11 6.22 0.03 -1.03
C ALA A 11 5.59 -0.85 0.08
N ALA A 12 4.27 -0.77 0.25
CA ALA A 12 3.52 -1.57 1.21
C ALA A 12 3.58 -3.07 0.86
N GLU A 13 3.42 -3.41 -0.42
CA GLU A 13 3.52 -4.79 -0.91
C GLU A 13 4.93 -5.38 -0.68
N LEU A 14 5.98 -4.59 -0.98
CA LEU A 14 7.36 -5.03 -0.73
C LEU A 14 7.64 -5.25 0.77
N ALA A 15 7.09 -4.40 1.64
CA ALA A 15 7.23 -4.56 3.08
C ALA A 15 6.46 -5.79 3.60
N ALA A 16 5.29 -6.08 3.03
CA ALA A 16 4.52 -7.26 3.36
C ALA A 16 5.27 -8.54 2.98
N ASP A 17 5.90 -8.57 1.80
CA ASP A 17 6.75 -9.68 1.36
C ASP A 17 7.92 -9.91 2.32
N ASP A 18 8.62 -8.85 2.72
CA ASP A 18 9.75 -8.94 3.65
C ASP A 18 9.30 -9.49 5.01
N LEU A 19 8.15 -9.03 5.51
CA LEU A 19 7.60 -9.51 6.77
C LEU A 19 7.16 -10.97 6.69
N ALA A 20 6.56 -11.39 5.57
CA ALA A 20 6.18 -12.77 5.33
C ALA A 20 7.41 -13.69 5.32
N VAL A 21 8.46 -13.29 4.59
CA VAL A 21 9.73 -14.03 4.56
C VAL A 21 10.38 -14.13 5.94
N GLU A 22 10.36 -13.04 6.69
CA GLU A 22 10.94 -13.05 8.05
C GLU A 22 10.22 -14.01 8.99
N ARG A 23 8.89 -14.08 8.89
CA ARG A 23 8.08 -14.95 9.75
C ARG A 23 8.15 -16.41 9.35
N THR A 24 8.22 -16.70 8.06
CA THR A 24 8.13 -18.07 7.52
C THR A 24 9.48 -18.65 7.14
N GLY A 25 10.47 -17.83 6.80
CA GLY A 25 11.73 -18.26 6.20
C GLY A 25 11.62 -18.72 4.75
N CYS A 26 10.42 -18.76 4.19
CA CYS A 26 10.10 -19.47 2.94
C CYS A 26 9.99 -18.51 1.74
N ARG A 27 11.12 -17.96 1.29
CA ARG A 27 11.18 -17.02 0.15
C ARG A 27 10.68 -17.62 -1.16
N LEU A 28 11.09 -18.86 -1.44
CA LEU A 28 10.73 -19.56 -2.69
C LEU A 28 9.24 -19.89 -2.74
N GLU A 29 8.67 -20.29 -1.62
CA GLU A 29 7.23 -20.56 -1.53
C GLU A 29 6.40 -19.30 -1.73
N LEU A 30 6.84 -18.18 -1.16
CA LEU A 30 6.17 -16.89 -1.38
C LEU A 30 6.26 -16.47 -2.85
N ALA A 31 7.42 -16.61 -3.50
CA ALA A 31 7.58 -16.32 -4.93
C ALA A 31 6.67 -17.22 -5.78
N ALA A 32 6.59 -18.50 -5.46
CA ALA A 32 5.70 -19.44 -6.15
C ALA A 32 4.23 -19.09 -5.96
N ALA A 33 3.83 -18.68 -4.76
CA ALA A 33 2.47 -18.23 -4.47
C ALA A 33 2.08 -16.96 -5.26
N LEU A 34 3.00 -15.99 -5.36
CA LEU A 34 2.80 -14.78 -6.17
C LEU A 34 2.60 -15.11 -7.65
N LEU A 35 3.40 -16.03 -8.20
CA LEU A 35 3.25 -16.48 -9.59
C LEU A 35 1.95 -17.25 -9.81
N ALA A 36 1.53 -18.07 -8.85
CA ALA A 36 0.26 -18.78 -8.92
C ALA A 36 -0.92 -17.77 -8.91
N ALA A 37 -0.90 -16.80 -8.01
CA ALA A 37 -1.91 -15.75 -7.93
C ALA A 37 -2.00 -14.94 -9.24
N ALA A 38 -0.87 -14.62 -9.85
CA ALA A 38 -0.84 -13.93 -11.14
C ALA A 38 -1.46 -14.74 -12.28
N ARG A 39 -1.21 -16.05 -12.32
CA ARG A 39 -1.83 -16.94 -13.31
C ARG A 39 -3.34 -16.99 -13.14
N TRP A 40 -3.83 -16.98 -11.92
CA TRP A 40 -5.25 -16.93 -11.61
C TRP A 40 -5.88 -15.60 -12.05
N ALA A 41 -5.21 -14.49 -11.75
CA ALA A 41 -5.66 -13.14 -12.14
C ALA A 41 -5.66 -12.92 -13.66
N SER A 42 -4.87 -13.68 -14.42
CA SER A 42 -4.81 -13.62 -15.88
C SER A 42 -5.93 -14.40 -16.56
N GLN A 43 -6.75 -15.14 -15.83
CA GLN A 43 -7.93 -15.82 -16.38
C GLN A 43 -9.06 -14.81 -16.61
N PRO A 44 -9.89 -15.00 -17.66
CA PRO A 44 -11.03 -14.12 -17.93
C PRO A 44 -12.03 -14.19 -16.77
N GLY A 45 -12.07 -13.16 -15.95
CA GLY A 45 -12.90 -13.03 -14.77
C GLY A 45 -12.79 -11.62 -14.18
N PRO A 46 -13.48 -11.29 -13.09
CA PRO A 46 -13.34 -9.99 -12.44
C PRO A 46 -11.89 -9.77 -12.05
N THR A 47 -11.25 -8.82 -12.71
CA THR A 47 -9.87 -8.41 -12.47
C THR A 47 -9.73 -7.91 -11.03
N LEU A 48 -9.10 -8.71 -10.18
CA LEU A 48 -8.50 -8.17 -8.97
C LEU A 48 -7.42 -7.20 -9.43
N ALA A 49 -7.54 -5.94 -9.05
CA ALA A 49 -6.57 -4.89 -9.36
C ALA A 49 -5.24 -5.20 -8.65
N GLY A 50 -4.54 -6.18 -9.15
CA GLY A 50 -3.16 -6.47 -8.80
C GLY A 50 -2.23 -5.62 -9.65
N GLY A 51 -1.17 -5.10 -9.06
CA GLY A 51 -0.21 -4.22 -9.70
C GLY A 51 0.27 -4.71 -11.06
N SER A 52 0.91 -3.84 -11.83
CA SER A 52 1.39 -4.15 -13.17
C SER A 52 2.22 -5.43 -13.20
N ALA A 53 2.19 -6.19 -14.29
CA ALA A 53 3.02 -7.39 -14.47
C ALA A 53 4.51 -7.11 -14.22
N ALA A 54 4.97 -5.89 -14.53
CA ALA A 54 6.32 -5.44 -14.26
C ALA A 54 6.61 -5.34 -12.74
N PHE A 55 5.65 -4.88 -11.96
CA PHE A 55 5.82 -4.82 -10.51
C PHE A 55 5.85 -6.22 -9.87
N LEU A 56 5.00 -7.12 -10.33
CA LEU A 56 5.03 -8.51 -9.89
C LEU A 56 6.37 -9.18 -10.21
N ALA A 57 6.88 -9.01 -11.44
CA ALA A 57 8.20 -9.54 -11.82
C ALA A 57 9.29 -9.04 -10.88
N ARG A 58 9.30 -7.75 -10.56
CA ARG A 58 10.24 -7.13 -9.61
C ARG A 58 10.13 -7.72 -8.20
N ARG A 59 8.92 -8.03 -7.71
CA ARG A 59 8.73 -8.70 -6.40
C ARG A 59 9.34 -10.10 -6.42
N VAL A 60 9.06 -10.87 -7.45
CA VAL A 60 9.61 -12.24 -7.61
C VAL A 60 11.13 -12.21 -7.72
N GLU A 61 11.70 -11.34 -8.55
CA GLU A 61 13.15 -11.17 -8.66
C GLU A 61 13.80 -10.83 -7.32
N ARG A 62 13.18 -9.92 -6.55
CA ARG A 62 13.66 -9.56 -5.21
C ARG A 62 13.63 -10.73 -4.23
N LEU A 63 12.60 -11.56 -4.28
CA LEU A 63 12.49 -12.76 -3.45
C LEU A 63 13.51 -13.82 -3.83
N LEU A 64 13.87 -13.93 -5.10
CA LEU A 64 14.89 -14.86 -5.61
C LEU A 64 16.32 -14.36 -5.39
N ALA A 65 16.52 -13.04 -5.27
CA ALA A 65 17.82 -12.47 -5.01
C ALA A 65 18.35 -12.87 -3.62
N PRO A 66 19.69 -13.03 -3.46
CA PRO A 66 20.30 -13.22 -2.15
C PRO A 66 19.86 -12.09 -1.21
N ALA A 67 19.43 -12.44 0.01
CA ALA A 67 18.97 -11.42 0.95
C ALA A 67 20.09 -10.43 1.26
N PRO A 68 19.95 -9.14 0.96
CA PRO A 68 20.85 -8.15 1.52
C PRO A 68 20.62 -8.16 3.04
N ALA A 69 21.70 -8.24 3.81
CA ALA A 69 21.65 -8.09 5.27
C ALA A 69 21.23 -6.65 5.58
N MET A 70 19.92 -6.40 5.67
CA MET A 70 19.44 -5.09 6.08
C MET A 70 19.67 -4.91 7.58
N PRO A 71 20.35 -3.84 8.00
CA PRO A 71 20.47 -3.54 9.42
C PRO A 71 19.08 -3.32 10.02
N THR A 72 18.84 -3.90 11.18
CA THR A 72 17.56 -3.88 11.92
C THR A 72 16.97 -2.47 12.07
N SER A 73 17.83 -1.46 12.18
CA SER A 73 17.45 -0.04 12.28
C SER A 73 16.81 0.54 11.01
N ALA A 74 17.28 0.13 9.85
CA ALA A 74 16.72 0.60 8.56
C ALA A 74 15.31 0.01 8.34
N ARG A 75 15.12 -1.24 8.72
CA ARG A 75 13.82 -1.92 8.68
C ARG A 75 12.79 -1.26 9.60
N GLN A 76 13.19 -0.95 10.82
CA GLN A 76 12.30 -0.30 11.78
C GLN A 76 11.86 1.08 11.30
N ARG A 77 12.76 1.87 10.72
CA ARG A 77 12.44 3.16 10.09
C ARG A 77 11.46 3.00 8.91
N TYR A 78 11.65 1.98 8.09
CA TYR A 78 10.78 1.71 6.95
C TYR A 78 9.36 1.36 7.39
N LEU A 79 9.20 0.48 8.39
CA LEU A 79 7.91 0.14 8.99
C LEU A 79 7.22 1.37 9.61
N THR A 80 7.97 2.21 10.32
CA THR A 80 7.43 3.44 10.91
C THR A 80 6.90 4.39 9.84
N VAL A 81 7.63 4.57 8.74
CA VAL A 81 7.19 5.42 7.62
C VAL A 81 5.93 4.86 6.95
N LEU A 82 5.85 3.55 6.76
CA LEU A 82 4.65 2.91 6.19
C LEU A 82 3.42 3.07 7.08
N ILE A 83 3.57 2.85 8.39
CA ILE A 83 2.48 3.01 9.35
C ILE A 83 2.04 4.47 9.40
N ALA A 84 2.97 5.41 9.50
CA ALA A 84 2.67 6.84 9.53
C ALA A 84 1.98 7.32 8.24
N GLY A 85 2.44 6.86 7.07
CA GLY A 85 1.83 7.17 5.78
C GLY A 85 0.41 6.59 5.64
N GLY A 86 0.21 5.36 6.10
CA GLY A 86 -1.09 4.71 6.09
C GLY A 86 -2.11 5.41 7.00
N LEU A 87 -1.69 5.80 8.21
CA LEU A 87 -2.53 6.55 9.14
C LEU A 87 -2.89 7.94 8.60
N ALA A 88 -1.91 8.66 8.03
CA ALA A 88 -2.15 9.97 7.43
C ALA A 88 -3.15 9.88 6.26
N SER A 89 -3.00 8.89 5.39
CA SER A 89 -3.92 8.63 4.28
C SER A 89 -5.32 8.30 4.77
N GLY A 90 -5.45 7.46 5.80
CA GLY A 90 -6.72 7.11 6.42
C GLY A 90 -7.45 8.32 7.01
N VAL A 91 -6.73 9.19 7.73
CA VAL A 91 -7.29 10.42 8.30
C VAL A 91 -7.78 11.36 7.19
N VAL A 92 -7.00 11.56 6.13
CA VAL A 92 -7.40 12.39 4.99
C VAL A 92 -8.67 11.83 4.32
N GLN A 93 -8.78 10.53 4.16
CA GLN A 93 -9.96 9.87 3.61
C GLN A 93 -11.19 10.07 4.49
N VAL A 94 -11.06 9.88 5.80
CA VAL A 94 -12.16 10.08 6.76
C VAL A 94 -12.62 11.53 6.76
N VAL A 95 -11.70 12.49 6.77
CA VAL A 95 -12.04 13.92 6.72
C VAL A 95 -12.70 14.29 5.39
N ALA A 96 -12.19 13.81 4.27
CA ALA A 96 -12.73 14.10 2.94
C ALA A 96 -14.14 13.52 2.72
N HIS A 97 -14.48 12.40 3.38
CA HIS A 97 -15.81 11.76 3.27
C HIS A 97 -16.73 12.05 4.45
N SER A 98 -16.27 12.82 5.43
CA SER A 98 -17.12 13.19 6.57
C SER A 98 -18.20 14.21 6.14
N PRO A 99 -19.45 14.03 6.56
CA PRO A 99 -20.53 14.97 6.26
C PRO A 99 -20.39 16.32 7.00
N LEU A 100 -19.31 16.51 7.75
CA LEU A 100 -19.03 17.72 8.51
C LEU A 100 -18.62 18.91 7.63
N LEU A 101 -17.98 18.66 6.48
CA LEU A 101 -17.56 19.71 5.56
C LEU A 101 -18.72 20.52 4.98
N PRO A 102 -19.81 19.90 4.46
CA PRO A 102 -20.96 20.67 3.98
C PRO A 102 -21.68 21.39 5.13
N SER A 103 -21.70 20.84 6.34
CA SER A 103 -22.33 21.48 7.50
C SER A 103 -21.57 22.73 7.95
N LEU A 104 -20.25 22.73 7.91
CA LEU A 104 -19.42 23.91 8.19
C LEU A 104 -19.58 24.99 7.12
N HIS A 105 -19.72 24.61 5.86
CA HIS A 105 -19.93 25.54 4.76
C HIS A 105 -21.27 26.29 4.92
N CYS A 106 -22.35 25.56 5.21
CA CYS A 106 -23.67 26.17 5.52
C CYS A 106 -23.63 27.11 6.73
N LEU A 107 -22.85 26.79 7.76
CA LEU A 107 -22.74 27.63 8.96
C LEU A 107 -21.99 28.93 8.66
N VAL A 108 -20.93 28.88 7.88
CA VAL A 108 -20.17 30.06 7.46
C VAL A 108 -21.01 30.97 6.55
N GLU A 109 -21.76 30.40 5.61
CA GLU A 109 -22.68 31.20 4.77
C GLU A 109 -23.81 31.84 5.56
N SER A 110 -24.37 31.11 6.55
CA SER A 110 -25.45 31.68 7.41
C SER A 110 -24.93 32.82 8.28
N LEU A 111 -23.69 32.76 8.75
CA LEU A 111 -23.06 33.84 9.50
C LEU A 111 -22.70 35.04 8.62
N ALA A 112 -22.33 34.83 7.38
CA ALA A 112 -22.01 35.89 6.42
C ALA A 112 -23.28 36.67 5.96
N LEU A 113 -24.47 36.05 6.03
CA LEU A 113 -25.72 36.68 5.70
C LEU A 113 -26.33 37.48 6.87
N LEU A 114 -25.81 37.32 8.09
CA LEU A 114 -26.24 38.02 9.29
C LEU A 114 -25.38 39.23 9.67
N ALA A 115 -24.25 39.42 8.94
CA ALA A 115 -23.32 40.56 9.11
C ALA A 115 -23.52 41.61 8.01
#